data_a6acd16cd5c0a52784bd4350c4ccb9f3
#
_entry.id   a6acd16cd5c0a52784bd4350c4ccb9f3
#
_cell.length_a   1.000
_cell.length_b   1.000
_cell.length_c   1.000
_cell.angle_alpha   90.00
_cell.angle_beta   90.00
_cell.angle_gamma   90.00
#
_symmetry.space_group_name_H-M   'P 1'
#
loop_
_entity.id
_entity.type
_entity.pdbx_description
1 polymer ?
#
loop_
_entity_poly.entity_id
_entity_poly.type
_entity_poly.pdbx_seq_one_letter_code
_entity_poly.pdbx_strand_id
1 'polypeptide(L)'
;MQAKIIQFLKQADGYVSGEEMSQQLNMSRAAIWKYMQELRAQGYEIEAVPHLGYQLVASPDKLFPHEIQFNLNTKLIGQKIFSFDSLGSTMDEAFLLGMEGTPEGTIVCAEGQTKGRGRLGRVWVSPKGKGIYCSLILRPKLPPTQMPQITLMIAVALAEAIKHKTSLQPTIKWPNDLFIGSKKLAGILTELHAEVDQVKFIVVGIGLNVNALSSQLLDTATSLKIETKGALNRVEIFQEILRSIELWYYKLLKGHFDEVLEYCRENSATLKKRVRVHDPAGDVEGEAVGIDIDGGILIRRDSGSIIKKMAGDITHLR
;
A
#
# COMPACT_ATOMS: atom_id res chain seq x y z
N MET A 1 19.01 -2.03 17.27
CA MET A 1 18.86 -2.38 18.70
C MET A 1 17.52 -1.94 19.27
N GLN A 2 17.04 -0.73 18.99
CA GLN A 2 15.70 -0.24 19.38
C GLN A 2 14.59 -1.22 19.01
N ALA A 3 14.60 -1.80 17.80
CA ALA A 3 13.63 -2.81 17.36
C ALA A 3 13.53 -4.02 18.32
N LYS A 4 14.69 -4.50 18.81
CA LYS A 4 14.72 -5.63 19.78
C LYS A 4 14.09 -5.23 21.11
N ILE A 5 14.38 -4.01 21.60
CA ILE A 5 13.79 -3.51 22.84
C ILE A 5 12.28 -3.36 22.73
N ILE A 6 11.78 -2.76 21.63
CA ILE A 6 10.34 -2.63 21.38
C ILE A 6 9.66 -4.01 21.26
N GLN A 7 10.28 -4.93 20.53
CA GLN A 7 9.75 -6.30 20.42
C GLN A 7 9.67 -6.97 21.80
N PHE A 8 10.69 -6.82 22.61
CA PHE A 8 10.73 -7.36 23.97
C PHE A 8 9.61 -6.77 24.84
N LEU A 9 9.44 -5.44 24.82
CA LEU A 9 8.39 -4.76 25.58
C LEU A 9 6.98 -5.13 25.09
N LYS A 10 6.80 -5.35 23.77
CA LYS A 10 5.50 -5.76 23.19
C LYS A 10 5.11 -7.21 23.52
N GLN A 11 6.11 -8.07 23.78
CA GLN A 11 5.89 -9.47 24.13
C GLN A 11 5.69 -9.67 25.65
N ALA A 12 6.07 -8.69 26.43
CA ALA A 12 5.95 -8.75 27.88
C ALA A 12 4.51 -8.49 28.33
N ASP A 13 4.07 -9.24 29.32
CA ASP A 13 2.77 -9.05 29.98
C ASP A 13 2.96 -8.15 31.21
N GLY A 14 3.12 -6.84 30.98
CA GLY A 14 3.32 -5.83 32.02
C GLY A 14 4.73 -5.24 32.07
N TYR A 15 5.21 -4.96 33.29
CA TYR A 15 6.52 -4.34 33.51
C TYR A 15 7.67 -5.32 33.36
N VAL A 16 8.73 -4.87 32.70
CA VAL A 16 9.99 -5.61 32.52
C VAL A 16 11.14 -4.86 33.21
N SER A 17 11.88 -5.56 34.05
CA SER A 17 12.99 -4.94 34.75
C SER A 17 14.14 -4.58 33.80
N GLY A 18 14.83 -3.47 34.08
CA GLY A 18 16.03 -3.10 33.30
C GLY A 18 17.15 -4.15 33.40
N GLU A 19 17.16 -4.99 34.46
CA GLU A 19 18.09 -6.10 34.63
C GLU A 19 17.77 -7.25 33.68
N GLU A 20 16.52 -7.66 33.63
CA GLU A 20 16.05 -8.68 32.73
C GLU A 20 16.32 -8.32 31.25
N MET A 21 15.99 -7.08 30.85
CA MET A 21 16.34 -6.60 29.51
C MET A 21 17.84 -6.58 29.27
N SER A 22 18.64 -6.21 30.28
CA SER A 22 20.11 -6.20 30.22
C SER A 22 20.65 -7.60 29.92
N GLN A 23 20.14 -8.61 30.63
CA GLN A 23 20.54 -10.02 30.46
C GLN A 23 20.07 -10.57 29.09
N GLN A 24 18.79 -10.42 28.75
CA GLN A 24 18.19 -10.97 27.54
C GLN A 24 18.75 -10.34 26.25
N LEU A 25 19.03 -9.04 26.28
CA LEU A 25 19.53 -8.30 25.12
C LEU A 25 21.05 -8.15 25.09
N ASN A 26 21.76 -8.69 26.10
CA ASN A 26 23.20 -8.57 26.30
C ASN A 26 23.67 -7.09 26.22
N MET A 27 23.06 -6.23 27.04
CA MET A 27 23.31 -4.79 27.07
C MET A 27 23.46 -4.29 28.51
N SER A 28 24.19 -3.19 28.68
CA SER A 28 24.26 -2.53 30.00
C SER A 28 22.95 -1.82 30.33
N ARG A 29 22.61 -1.71 31.62
CA ARG A 29 21.43 -0.93 32.09
C ARG A 29 21.46 0.53 31.60
N ALA A 30 22.67 1.14 31.54
CA ALA A 30 22.85 2.50 31.03
C ALA A 30 22.49 2.59 29.53
N ALA A 31 22.86 1.58 28.73
CA ALA A 31 22.49 1.53 27.31
C ALA A 31 20.98 1.36 27.14
N ILE A 32 20.32 0.51 27.93
CA ILE A 32 18.85 0.35 27.91
C ILE A 32 18.18 1.68 28.24
N TRP A 33 18.61 2.35 29.30
CA TRP A 33 18.07 3.66 29.69
C TRP A 33 18.18 4.67 28.53
N LYS A 34 19.34 4.74 27.87
CA LYS A 34 19.55 5.61 26.70
C LYS A 34 18.56 5.29 25.58
N TYR A 35 18.38 4.01 25.24
CA TYR A 35 17.41 3.62 24.21
C TYR A 35 15.98 3.93 24.61
N MET A 36 15.60 3.82 25.89
CA MET A 36 14.28 4.24 26.35
C MET A 36 14.04 5.74 26.14
N GLN A 37 15.05 6.58 26.36
CA GLN A 37 14.92 8.01 26.06
C GLN A 37 14.79 8.27 24.56
N GLU A 38 15.56 7.57 23.72
CA GLU A 38 15.47 7.67 22.27
C GLU A 38 14.10 7.23 21.75
N LEU A 39 13.54 6.14 22.27
CA LEU A 39 12.21 5.64 21.92
C LEU A 39 11.10 6.62 22.34
N ARG A 40 11.20 7.18 23.55
CA ARG A 40 10.26 8.25 23.99
C ARG A 40 10.34 9.47 23.07
N ALA A 41 11.52 9.87 22.64
CA ALA A 41 11.69 10.95 21.68
C ALA A 41 11.11 10.64 20.29
N GLN A 42 11.01 9.35 19.92
CA GLN A 42 10.31 8.89 18.72
C GLN A 42 8.79 8.84 18.85
N GLY A 43 8.25 9.03 20.06
CA GLY A 43 6.82 9.07 20.32
C GLY A 43 6.26 7.80 21.00
N TYR A 44 7.12 6.86 21.44
CA TYR A 44 6.65 5.74 22.26
C TYR A 44 6.27 6.20 23.67
N GLU A 45 5.13 5.78 24.15
CA GLU A 45 4.74 5.97 25.54
C GLU A 45 5.25 4.79 26.36
N ILE A 46 6.33 5.01 27.08
CA ILE A 46 6.99 4.00 27.92
C ILE A 46 6.94 4.49 29.36
N GLU A 47 6.20 3.79 30.19
CA GLU A 47 6.17 4.02 31.63
C GLU A 47 7.40 3.39 32.30
N ALA A 48 7.91 4.03 33.36
CA ALA A 48 9.00 3.52 34.15
C ALA A 48 8.66 3.67 35.64
N VAL A 49 8.59 2.55 36.35
CA VAL A 49 8.27 2.52 37.78
C VAL A 49 9.48 1.95 38.53
N PRO A 50 9.95 2.65 39.60
CA PRO A 50 11.02 2.13 40.45
C PRO A 50 10.72 0.71 40.94
N HIS A 51 11.71 -0.17 40.89
CA HIS A 51 11.67 -1.58 41.27
C HIS A 51 10.81 -2.49 40.37
N LEU A 52 9.90 -1.98 39.54
CA LEU A 52 9.15 -2.76 38.56
C LEU A 52 9.82 -2.79 37.18
N GLY A 53 10.32 -1.64 36.71
CA GLY A 53 10.97 -1.53 35.43
C GLY A 53 10.21 -0.69 34.41
N TYR A 54 10.12 -1.15 33.16
CA TYR A 54 9.54 -0.44 32.03
C TYR A 54 8.35 -1.20 31.45
N GLN A 55 7.32 -0.47 31.04
CA GLN A 55 6.17 -0.99 30.32
C GLN A 55 5.86 -0.12 29.10
N LEU A 56 5.62 -0.73 27.96
CA LEU A 56 5.12 -0.04 26.77
C LEU A 56 3.62 0.19 26.91
N VAL A 57 3.21 1.45 26.99
CA VAL A 57 1.80 1.86 27.09
C VAL A 57 1.19 2.05 25.71
N ALA A 58 1.92 2.76 24.79
CA ALA A 58 1.46 2.99 23.44
C ALA A 58 2.64 3.11 22.44
N SER A 59 2.38 2.66 21.21
CA SER A 59 3.28 2.89 20.07
C SER A 59 2.81 4.07 19.23
N PRO A 60 3.72 4.88 18.64
CA PRO A 60 3.33 5.96 17.75
C PRO A 60 2.75 5.42 16.44
N ASP A 61 1.82 6.16 15.84
CA ASP A 61 1.35 5.87 14.46
C ASP A 61 2.42 6.31 13.44
N LYS A 62 3.53 5.58 13.40
CA LYS A 62 4.65 5.78 12.47
C LYS A 62 5.02 4.48 11.77
N LEU A 63 5.29 4.58 10.46
CA LEU A 63 5.60 3.44 9.60
C LEU A 63 7.06 2.97 9.78
N PHE A 64 7.47 2.71 11.04
CA PHE A 64 8.78 2.13 11.31
C PHE A 64 8.85 0.66 10.87
N PRO A 65 9.98 0.19 10.31
CA PRO A 65 10.11 -1.20 9.86
C PRO A 65 9.75 -2.22 10.95
N HIS A 66 10.22 -2.02 12.17
CA HIS A 66 9.96 -2.93 13.29
C HIS A 66 8.50 -2.91 13.78
N GLU A 67 7.78 -1.79 13.60
CA GLU A 67 6.34 -1.71 13.88
C GLU A 67 5.54 -2.49 12.83
N ILE A 68 5.87 -2.29 11.54
CA ILE A 68 5.21 -2.97 10.44
C ILE A 68 5.49 -4.48 10.48
N GLN A 69 6.73 -4.89 10.80
CA GLN A 69 7.15 -6.30 10.83
C GLN A 69 6.66 -7.07 12.06
N PHE A 70 6.30 -6.37 13.15
CA PHE A 70 5.81 -7.03 14.35
C PHE A 70 4.50 -7.78 14.06
N ASN A 71 4.51 -9.11 14.19
CA ASN A 71 3.39 -10.00 13.87
C ASN A 71 2.83 -9.87 12.43
N LEU A 72 3.65 -9.44 11.47
CA LEU A 72 3.24 -9.32 10.07
C LEU A 72 2.89 -10.70 9.47
N ASN A 73 3.64 -11.75 9.81
CA ASN A 73 3.40 -13.14 9.43
C ASN A 73 3.38 -13.41 7.91
N THR A 74 3.98 -12.54 7.11
CA THR A 74 4.24 -12.77 5.67
C THR A 74 5.55 -13.54 5.47
N LYS A 75 5.70 -14.22 4.32
CA LYS A 75 6.91 -14.96 3.95
C LYS A 75 7.79 -14.24 2.94
N LEU A 76 7.19 -13.36 2.15
CA LEU A 76 7.84 -12.65 1.06
C LEU A 76 7.68 -11.13 1.21
N ILE A 77 6.44 -10.66 1.29
CA ILE A 77 6.13 -9.23 1.26
C ILE A 77 6.46 -8.59 2.60
N GLY A 78 7.28 -7.51 2.58
CA GLY A 78 7.63 -6.75 3.78
C GLY A 78 8.71 -7.40 4.67
N GLN A 79 9.41 -8.44 4.19
CA GLN A 79 10.55 -9.01 4.92
C GLN A 79 11.71 -8.02 4.97
N LYS A 80 11.86 -7.18 3.95
CA LYS A 80 12.80 -6.06 3.92
C LYS A 80 12.02 -4.76 3.72
N ILE A 81 12.19 -3.81 4.63
CA ILE A 81 11.50 -2.52 4.62
C ILE A 81 12.49 -1.39 4.79
N PHE A 82 12.44 -0.43 3.87
CA PHE A 82 13.11 0.86 3.98
C PHE A 82 12.04 1.91 4.31
N SER A 83 12.20 2.61 5.42
CA SER A 83 11.26 3.64 5.88
C SER A 83 11.96 4.98 6.01
N PHE A 84 11.32 6.01 5.50
CA PHE A 84 11.85 7.37 5.45
C PHE A 84 10.85 8.35 6.08
N ASP A 85 11.37 9.36 6.75
CA ASP A 85 10.56 10.44 7.28
C ASP A 85 10.00 11.34 6.16
N SER A 86 10.79 11.51 5.08
CA SER A 86 10.39 12.21 3.86
C SER A 86 11.25 11.76 2.69
N LEU A 87 10.65 11.60 1.52
CA LEU A 87 11.33 11.32 0.25
C LEU A 87 10.81 12.23 -0.87
N GLY A 88 11.54 12.30 -1.97
CA GLY A 88 11.01 12.80 -3.24
C GLY A 88 9.83 11.93 -3.68
N SER A 89 10.11 10.67 -3.95
CA SER A 89 9.13 9.64 -4.31
C SER A 89 9.61 8.27 -3.87
N THR A 90 8.72 7.47 -3.26
CA THR A 90 9.01 6.06 -2.92
C THR A 90 9.22 5.21 -4.18
N MET A 91 8.62 5.60 -5.32
CA MET A 91 8.80 4.93 -6.61
C MET A 91 10.24 5.05 -7.11
N ASP A 92 10.82 6.26 -7.03
CA ASP A 92 12.19 6.50 -7.49
C ASP A 92 13.19 5.71 -6.66
N GLU A 93 13.05 5.71 -5.34
CA GLU A 93 13.90 4.94 -4.43
C GLU A 93 13.75 3.44 -4.65
N ALA A 94 12.52 2.95 -4.78
CA ALA A 94 12.27 1.53 -5.04
C ALA A 94 12.82 1.09 -6.41
N PHE A 95 12.78 1.96 -7.41
CA PHE A 95 13.35 1.67 -8.73
C PHE A 95 14.88 1.52 -8.65
N LEU A 96 15.57 2.44 -7.96
CA LEU A 96 17.02 2.36 -7.73
C LEU A 96 17.40 1.07 -7.00
N LEU A 97 16.70 0.75 -5.90
CA LEU A 97 16.92 -0.48 -5.15
C LEU A 97 16.63 -1.73 -5.99
N GLY A 98 15.63 -1.67 -6.88
CA GLY A 98 15.32 -2.74 -7.83
C GLY A 98 16.48 -3.00 -8.81
N MET A 99 17.11 -1.93 -9.33
CA MET A 99 18.30 -1.99 -10.19
C MET A 99 19.51 -2.58 -9.44
N GLU A 100 19.67 -2.29 -8.16
CA GLU A 100 20.74 -2.84 -7.30
C GLU A 100 20.51 -4.31 -6.93
N GLY A 101 19.43 -4.94 -7.39
CA GLY A 101 19.14 -6.35 -7.15
C GLY A 101 18.51 -6.63 -5.78
N THR A 102 17.93 -5.62 -5.13
CA THR A 102 17.21 -5.83 -3.87
C THR A 102 16.16 -6.94 -3.99
N PRO A 103 15.97 -7.81 -2.96
CA PRO A 103 15.07 -8.95 -3.03
C PRO A 103 13.62 -8.57 -3.34
N GLU A 104 12.91 -9.52 -3.98
CA GLU A 104 11.46 -9.46 -4.16
C GLU A 104 10.73 -9.31 -2.82
N GLY A 105 9.60 -8.59 -2.82
CA GLY A 105 8.83 -8.33 -1.61
C GLY A 105 9.35 -7.16 -0.76
N THR A 106 10.45 -6.51 -1.19
CA THR A 106 10.98 -5.32 -0.51
C THR A 106 10.00 -4.16 -0.60
N ILE A 107 9.81 -3.48 0.52
CA ILE A 107 8.96 -2.29 0.65
C ILE A 107 9.84 -1.06 0.86
N VAL A 108 9.53 0.01 0.14
CA VAL A 108 9.99 1.38 0.43
C VAL A 108 8.79 2.19 0.86
N CYS A 109 8.80 2.77 2.05
CA CYS A 109 7.70 3.62 2.52
C CYS A 109 8.23 4.95 3.07
N ALA A 110 7.37 5.98 3.07
CA ALA A 110 7.69 7.28 3.61
C ALA A 110 6.51 7.86 4.37
N GLU A 111 6.78 8.64 5.42
CA GLU A 111 5.76 9.40 6.13
C GLU A 111 5.15 10.51 5.25
N GLY A 112 5.93 11.07 4.32
CA GLY A 112 5.48 12.04 3.34
C GLY A 112 6.34 12.03 2.08
N GLN A 113 5.78 12.53 0.96
CA GLN A 113 6.51 12.69 -0.29
C GLN A 113 6.45 14.13 -0.79
N THR A 114 7.56 14.65 -1.29
CA THR A 114 7.63 16.01 -1.87
C THR A 114 7.37 16.02 -3.37
N LYS A 115 7.53 14.88 -4.05
CA LYS A 115 7.32 14.68 -5.49
C LYS A 115 6.53 13.39 -5.74
N GLY A 116 5.45 13.15 -4.95
CA GLY A 116 4.60 11.99 -5.13
C GLY A 116 4.04 11.93 -6.55
N ARG A 117 4.15 10.77 -7.22
CA ARG A 117 3.78 10.59 -8.62
C ARG A 117 2.53 9.73 -8.77
N GLY A 118 1.69 10.12 -9.72
CA GLY A 118 0.60 9.34 -10.27
C GLY A 118 0.84 9.06 -11.75
N ARG A 119 -0.11 8.37 -12.39
CA ARG A 119 -0.07 8.10 -13.84
C ARG A 119 -0.08 9.38 -14.66
N LEU A 120 0.51 9.34 -15.85
CA LEU A 120 0.52 10.44 -16.83
C LEU A 120 1.05 11.76 -16.23
N GLY A 121 2.07 11.69 -15.36
CA GLY A 121 2.70 12.88 -14.76
C GLY A 121 1.86 13.60 -13.70
N ARG A 122 0.71 13.06 -13.29
CA ARG A 122 -0.10 13.66 -12.22
C ARG A 122 0.62 13.59 -10.87
N VAL A 123 0.35 14.56 -10.03
CA VAL A 123 0.90 14.61 -8.67
C VAL A 123 0.00 13.82 -7.72
N TRP A 124 0.62 13.01 -6.85
CA TRP A 124 -0.03 12.40 -5.70
C TRP A 124 0.28 13.22 -4.44
N VAL A 125 -0.74 13.83 -3.86
CA VAL A 125 -0.60 14.62 -2.63
C VAL A 125 -0.33 13.69 -1.45
N SER A 126 0.79 13.91 -0.75
CA SER A 126 1.30 13.00 0.29
C SER A 126 1.59 13.73 1.60
N PRO A 127 0.58 14.26 2.32
CA PRO A 127 0.82 14.98 3.58
C PRO A 127 1.41 14.05 4.63
N LYS A 128 2.46 14.53 5.31
CA LYS A 128 3.24 13.76 6.26
C LYS A 128 2.38 13.18 7.39
N GLY A 129 2.52 11.88 7.64
CA GLY A 129 1.83 11.16 8.71
C GLY A 129 0.33 10.99 8.48
N LYS A 130 -0.18 11.17 7.25
CA LYS A 130 -1.62 11.14 6.96
C LYS A 130 -2.07 10.02 6.05
N GLY A 131 -1.16 9.35 5.39
CA GLY A 131 -1.44 8.26 4.47
C GLY A 131 -0.45 7.11 4.60
N ILE A 132 -0.63 6.12 3.74
CA ILE A 132 0.36 5.08 3.45
C ILE A 132 0.88 5.37 2.04
N TYR A 133 2.14 5.74 1.96
CA TYR A 133 2.86 6.02 0.72
C TYR A 133 4.00 5.03 0.63
N CYS A 134 3.84 4.02 -0.19
CA CYS A 134 4.84 2.97 -0.31
C CYS A 134 4.99 2.49 -1.74
N SER A 135 6.11 1.84 -2.00
CA SER A 135 6.41 1.15 -3.24
C SER A 135 6.93 -0.25 -2.93
N LEU A 136 6.40 -1.24 -3.64
CA LEU A 136 6.74 -2.65 -3.51
C LEU A 136 7.54 -3.09 -4.75
N ILE A 137 8.64 -3.80 -4.53
CA ILE A 137 9.45 -4.41 -5.58
C ILE A 137 9.01 -5.85 -5.77
N LEU A 138 8.57 -6.22 -6.98
CA LEU A 138 8.21 -7.58 -7.37
C LEU A 138 9.09 -8.07 -8.52
N ARG A 139 9.32 -9.40 -8.60
CA ARG A 139 10.10 -10.06 -9.65
C ARG A 139 9.36 -11.27 -10.24
N PRO A 140 8.11 -11.07 -10.70
CA PRO A 140 7.32 -12.18 -11.20
C PRO A 140 7.89 -12.72 -12.50
N LYS A 141 7.87 -14.03 -12.66
CA LYS A 141 8.20 -14.69 -13.94
C LYS A 141 6.98 -14.63 -14.88
N LEU A 142 6.54 -13.43 -15.22
CA LEU A 142 5.39 -13.16 -16.08
C LEU A 142 5.84 -12.34 -17.29
N PRO A 143 5.23 -12.56 -18.48
CA PRO A 143 5.52 -11.72 -19.64
C PRO A 143 5.01 -10.28 -19.44
N PRO A 144 5.62 -9.27 -20.08
CA PRO A 144 5.21 -7.87 -19.97
C PRO A 144 3.73 -7.62 -20.26
N THR A 145 3.12 -8.42 -21.12
CA THR A 145 1.70 -8.33 -21.48
C THR A 145 0.75 -8.63 -20.33
N GLN A 146 1.21 -9.33 -19.28
CA GLN A 146 0.40 -9.64 -18.09
C GLN A 146 0.56 -8.62 -16.96
N MET A 147 1.32 -7.55 -17.17
CA MET A 147 1.52 -6.50 -16.15
C MET A 147 0.23 -5.82 -15.68
N PRO A 148 -0.81 -5.60 -16.51
CA PRO A 148 -2.08 -5.08 -16.04
C PRO A 148 -2.73 -5.95 -14.95
N GLN A 149 -2.48 -7.27 -14.96
CA GLN A 149 -2.98 -8.19 -13.93
C GLN A 149 -2.43 -7.88 -12.54
N ILE A 150 -1.15 -7.47 -12.44
CA ILE A 150 -0.53 -7.05 -11.17
C ILE A 150 -1.27 -5.83 -10.61
N THR A 151 -1.56 -4.83 -11.45
CA THR A 151 -2.26 -3.61 -11.01
C THR A 151 -3.65 -3.93 -10.46
N LEU A 152 -4.42 -4.77 -11.16
CA LEU A 152 -5.75 -5.19 -10.72
C LEU A 152 -5.68 -6.04 -9.45
N MET A 153 -4.74 -6.96 -9.36
CA MET A 153 -4.50 -7.78 -8.16
C MET A 153 -4.20 -6.90 -6.94
N ILE A 154 -3.35 -5.90 -7.08
CA ILE A 154 -3.06 -4.94 -5.99
C ILE A 154 -4.32 -4.15 -5.62
N ALA A 155 -5.14 -3.73 -6.59
CA ALA A 155 -6.39 -3.03 -6.30
C ALA A 155 -7.35 -3.91 -5.49
N VAL A 156 -7.47 -5.19 -5.83
CA VAL A 156 -8.26 -6.17 -5.07
C VAL A 156 -7.71 -6.35 -3.66
N ALA A 157 -6.40 -6.55 -3.53
CA ALA A 157 -5.76 -6.73 -2.22
C ALA A 157 -5.98 -5.52 -1.30
N LEU A 158 -5.88 -4.29 -1.83
CA LEU A 158 -6.15 -3.08 -1.07
C LEU A 158 -7.63 -2.98 -0.67
N ALA A 159 -8.54 -3.24 -1.60
CA ALA A 159 -9.98 -3.16 -1.34
C ALA A 159 -10.40 -4.15 -0.24
N GLU A 160 -9.91 -5.38 -0.31
CA GLU A 160 -10.18 -6.42 0.68
C GLU A 160 -9.58 -6.08 2.05
N ALA A 161 -8.33 -5.62 2.11
CA ALA A 161 -7.70 -5.20 3.36
C ALA A 161 -8.45 -4.04 4.04
N ILE A 162 -8.91 -3.05 3.27
CA ILE A 162 -9.70 -1.93 3.78
C ILE A 162 -11.05 -2.42 4.30
N LYS A 163 -11.74 -3.28 3.53
CA LYS A 163 -13.01 -3.90 3.95
C LYS A 163 -12.86 -4.68 5.26
N HIS A 164 -11.77 -5.42 5.41
CA HIS A 164 -11.48 -6.22 6.61
C HIS A 164 -11.18 -5.35 7.84
N LYS A 165 -10.46 -4.23 7.66
CA LYS A 165 -10.07 -3.33 8.77
C LYS A 165 -11.10 -2.24 9.09
N THR A 166 -12.07 -2.04 8.20
CA THR A 166 -13.09 -1.01 8.34
C THR A 166 -14.44 -1.57 7.91
N SER A 167 -15.53 -0.86 8.13
CA SER A 167 -16.84 -1.23 7.59
C SER A 167 -17.07 -0.72 6.16
N LEU A 168 -16.05 -0.07 5.55
CA LEU A 168 -16.16 0.54 4.24
C LEU A 168 -16.16 -0.51 3.13
N GLN A 169 -16.83 -0.19 2.01
CA GLN A 169 -16.86 -1.00 0.80
C GLN A 169 -16.20 -0.24 -0.35
N PRO A 170 -14.86 -0.34 -0.51
CA PRO A 170 -14.18 0.32 -1.61
C PRO A 170 -14.60 -0.30 -2.95
N THR A 171 -14.76 0.54 -3.96
CA THR A 171 -14.99 0.10 -5.33
C THR A 171 -13.77 0.38 -6.20
N ILE A 172 -13.53 -0.48 -7.19
CA ILE A 172 -12.37 -0.39 -8.07
C ILE A 172 -12.76 0.38 -9.34
N LYS A 173 -12.15 1.54 -9.54
CA LYS A 173 -12.19 2.26 -10.80
C LYS A 173 -11.03 1.78 -11.67
N TRP A 174 -11.38 1.02 -12.71
CA TRP A 174 -10.39 0.50 -13.66
C TRP A 174 -9.47 1.60 -14.20
N PRO A 175 -8.15 1.35 -14.35
CA PRO A 175 -7.48 0.09 -14.01
C PRO A 175 -6.85 0.08 -12.60
N ASN A 176 -6.79 1.20 -11.87
CA ASN A 176 -5.76 1.37 -10.83
C ASN A 176 -6.18 2.23 -9.62
N ASP A 177 -7.44 2.58 -9.49
CA ASP A 177 -7.88 3.49 -8.43
C ASP A 177 -8.95 2.84 -7.55
N LEU A 178 -8.92 3.12 -6.25
CA LEU A 178 -9.99 2.78 -5.32
C LEU A 178 -10.81 4.02 -4.97
N PHE A 179 -12.10 3.82 -4.90
CA PHE A 179 -13.09 4.86 -4.60
C PHE A 179 -13.98 4.46 -3.42
N ILE A 180 -14.44 5.46 -2.67
CA ILE A 180 -15.62 5.37 -1.80
C ILE A 180 -16.65 6.35 -2.37
N GLY A 181 -17.80 5.83 -2.77
CA GLY A 181 -18.77 6.62 -3.54
C GLY A 181 -18.14 7.19 -4.82
N SER A 182 -18.10 8.53 -4.94
CA SER A 182 -17.53 9.23 -6.09
C SER A 182 -16.11 9.77 -5.84
N LYS A 183 -15.54 9.55 -4.65
CA LYS A 183 -14.25 10.15 -4.25
C LYS A 183 -13.14 9.12 -4.24
N LYS A 184 -11.97 9.53 -4.73
CA LYS A 184 -10.78 8.68 -4.80
C LYS A 184 -10.15 8.51 -3.41
N LEU A 185 -10.01 7.27 -2.99
CA LEU A 185 -9.39 6.88 -1.72
C LEU A 185 -7.92 6.49 -1.89
N ALA A 186 -7.63 5.70 -2.92
CA ALA A 186 -6.28 5.21 -3.20
C ALA A 186 -5.97 5.21 -4.69
N GLY A 187 -4.68 5.25 -5.02
CA GLY A 187 -4.17 5.10 -6.39
C GLY A 187 -2.97 4.16 -6.42
N ILE A 188 -2.88 3.39 -7.49
CA ILE A 188 -1.80 2.43 -7.74
C ILE A 188 -1.05 2.88 -8.99
N LEU A 189 0.28 2.87 -8.93
CA LEU A 189 1.15 3.16 -10.06
C LEU A 189 2.11 1.99 -10.25
N THR A 190 2.06 1.34 -11.42
CA THR A 190 2.95 0.24 -11.75
C THR A 190 3.93 0.68 -12.82
N GLU A 191 5.22 0.57 -12.53
CA GLU A 191 6.33 0.81 -13.46
C GLU A 191 7.15 -0.47 -13.56
N LEU A 192 7.56 -0.83 -14.78
CA LEU A 192 8.32 -2.04 -15.02
C LEU A 192 9.71 -1.73 -15.58
N HIS A 193 10.68 -2.53 -15.19
CA HIS A 193 11.97 -2.63 -15.85
C HIS A 193 12.05 -3.98 -16.56
N ALA A 194 12.14 -3.95 -17.90
CA ALA A 194 12.16 -5.14 -18.73
C ALA A 194 13.27 -5.04 -19.78
N GLU A 195 13.81 -6.19 -20.17
CA GLU A 195 14.66 -6.37 -21.34
C GLU A 195 13.88 -7.23 -22.34
N VAL A 196 13.74 -6.72 -23.57
CA VAL A 196 13.02 -7.33 -24.72
C VAL A 196 11.79 -8.17 -24.31
N ASP A 197 12.00 -9.42 -23.82
CA ASP A 197 10.91 -10.36 -23.53
C ASP A 197 10.83 -10.77 -22.04
N GLN A 198 11.64 -10.16 -21.16
CA GLN A 198 11.70 -10.56 -19.76
C GLN A 198 11.58 -9.37 -18.81
N VAL A 199 10.62 -9.45 -17.91
CA VAL A 199 10.53 -8.53 -16.79
C VAL A 199 11.65 -8.82 -15.78
N LYS A 200 12.48 -7.83 -15.49
CA LYS A 200 13.53 -7.93 -14.46
C LYS A 200 12.96 -7.64 -13.07
N PHE A 201 12.16 -6.60 -12.99
CA PHE A 201 11.38 -6.28 -11.80
C PHE A 201 10.27 -5.27 -12.12
N ILE A 202 9.34 -5.17 -11.19
CA ILE A 202 8.23 -4.23 -11.21
C ILE A 202 8.29 -3.44 -9.92
N VAL A 203 8.04 -2.15 -10.03
CA VAL A 203 7.78 -1.29 -8.86
C VAL A 203 6.29 -0.95 -8.85
N VAL A 204 5.63 -1.29 -7.76
CA VAL A 204 4.21 -0.99 -7.53
C VAL A 204 4.08 0.06 -6.45
N GLY A 205 3.81 1.30 -6.85
CA GLY A 205 3.51 2.39 -5.93
C GLY A 205 2.06 2.36 -5.46
N ILE A 206 1.88 2.55 -4.18
CA ILE A 206 0.58 2.60 -3.51
C ILE A 206 0.49 3.90 -2.74
N GLY A 207 -0.50 4.73 -3.08
CA GLY A 207 -0.90 5.89 -2.32
C GLY A 207 -2.29 5.65 -1.72
N LEU A 208 -2.40 5.58 -0.39
CA LEU A 208 -3.67 5.44 0.32
C LEU A 208 -3.86 6.59 1.30
N ASN A 209 -4.96 7.30 1.18
CA ASN A 209 -5.34 8.35 2.12
C ASN A 209 -5.96 7.72 3.37
N VAL A 210 -5.25 7.75 4.51
CA VAL A 210 -5.75 7.17 5.77
C VAL A 210 -6.33 8.24 6.67
N ASN A 211 -5.49 9.12 7.22
CA ASN A 211 -5.84 10.11 8.24
C ASN A 211 -5.83 11.57 7.73
N ALA A 212 -5.79 11.78 6.41
CA ALA A 212 -5.83 13.11 5.83
C ALA A 212 -7.21 13.78 6.06
N LEU A 213 -7.19 15.07 6.31
CA LEU A 213 -8.40 15.91 6.40
C LEU A 213 -8.80 16.40 5.00
N SER A 214 -10.07 16.80 4.83
CA SER A 214 -10.56 17.34 3.54
C SER A 214 -9.73 18.52 3.03
N SER A 215 -9.25 19.38 3.92
CA SER A 215 -8.39 20.53 3.57
C SER A 215 -6.99 20.15 3.08
N GLN A 216 -6.59 18.89 3.24
CA GLN A 216 -5.28 18.36 2.83
C GLN A 216 -5.36 17.52 1.54
N LEU A 217 -6.56 17.37 0.98
CA LEU A 217 -6.84 16.54 -0.19
C LEU A 217 -7.46 17.38 -1.31
N LEU A 218 -7.44 16.83 -2.51
CA LEU A 218 -8.23 17.39 -3.63
C LEU A 218 -9.72 17.14 -3.37
N ASP A 219 -10.60 18.00 -3.89
CA ASP A 219 -12.06 17.89 -3.74
C ASP A 219 -12.63 16.54 -4.25
N THR A 220 -11.94 15.92 -5.21
CA THR A 220 -12.28 14.62 -5.80
C THR A 220 -11.76 13.44 -5.00
N ALA A 221 -11.06 13.68 -3.87
CA ALA A 221 -10.47 12.66 -3.04
C ALA A 221 -11.13 12.58 -1.66
N THR A 222 -10.93 11.44 -0.99
CA THR A 222 -11.35 11.19 0.39
C THR A 222 -10.26 10.44 1.14
N SER A 223 -10.48 10.19 2.44
CA SER A 223 -9.62 9.36 3.29
C SER A 223 -10.45 8.42 4.15
N LEU A 224 -9.82 7.37 4.66
CA LEU A 224 -10.47 6.45 5.59
C LEU A 224 -11.03 7.20 6.81
N LYS A 225 -10.27 8.16 7.35
CA LYS A 225 -10.71 8.98 8.49
C LYS A 225 -11.99 9.76 8.21
N ILE A 226 -12.13 10.34 7.01
CA ILE A 226 -13.34 11.08 6.62
C ILE A 226 -14.54 10.14 6.56
N GLU A 227 -14.36 8.98 5.94
CA GLU A 227 -15.45 8.02 5.71
C GLU A 227 -15.85 7.26 6.98
N THR A 228 -14.90 6.93 7.87
CA THR A 228 -15.17 6.25 9.16
C THR A 228 -15.47 7.21 10.29
N LYS A 229 -15.27 8.52 10.10
CA LYS A 229 -15.39 9.58 11.12
C LYS A 229 -14.44 9.40 12.31
N GLY A 230 -13.36 8.63 12.16
CA GLY A 230 -12.37 8.36 13.21
C GLY A 230 -10.95 8.22 12.65
N ALA A 231 -9.95 8.56 13.45
CA ALA A 231 -8.56 8.28 13.10
C ALA A 231 -8.29 6.77 13.19
N LEU A 232 -7.48 6.26 12.28
CA LEU A 232 -7.13 4.85 12.18
C LEU A 232 -5.62 4.65 12.38
N ASN A 233 -5.24 3.52 12.93
CA ASN A 233 -3.84 3.12 13.05
C ASN A 233 -3.30 2.70 11.67
N ARG A 234 -2.37 3.50 11.12
CA ARG A 234 -1.80 3.25 9.79
C ARG A 234 -0.95 1.98 9.75
N VAL A 235 -0.27 1.66 10.85
CA VAL A 235 0.56 0.45 10.94
C VAL A 235 -0.30 -0.80 10.78
N GLU A 236 -1.42 -0.89 11.50
CA GLU A 236 -2.33 -2.04 11.41
C GLU A 236 -2.97 -2.18 10.03
N ILE A 237 -3.38 -1.06 9.41
CA ILE A 237 -3.91 -1.07 8.05
C ILE A 237 -2.84 -1.52 7.08
N PHE A 238 -1.60 -1.02 7.23
CA PHE A 238 -0.51 -1.39 6.34
C PHE A 238 -0.14 -2.86 6.46
N GLN A 239 -0.07 -3.40 7.66
CA GLN A 239 0.13 -4.83 7.89
C GLN A 239 -0.93 -5.68 7.18
N GLU A 240 -2.20 -5.30 7.28
CA GLU A 240 -3.28 -6.01 6.60
C GLU A 240 -3.17 -5.94 5.08
N ILE A 241 -2.80 -4.76 4.54
CA ILE A 241 -2.52 -4.58 3.12
C ILE A 241 -1.40 -5.51 2.67
N LEU A 242 -0.28 -5.59 3.41
CA LEU A 242 0.85 -6.44 3.04
C LEU A 242 0.49 -7.93 3.07
N ARG A 243 -0.32 -8.38 4.05
CA ARG A 243 -0.84 -9.77 4.10
C ARG A 243 -1.76 -10.07 2.91
N SER A 244 -2.67 -9.17 2.61
CA SER A 244 -3.59 -9.33 1.48
C SER A 244 -2.85 -9.32 0.14
N ILE A 245 -1.85 -8.45 -0.03
CA ILE A 245 -0.99 -8.46 -1.23
C ILE A 245 -0.28 -9.80 -1.38
N GLU A 246 0.32 -10.34 -0.31
CA GLU A 246 1.00 -11.64 -0.39
C GLU A 246 0.04 -12.76 -0.78
N LEU A 247 -1.15 -12.80 -0.19
CA LEU A 247 -2.18 -13.79 -0.50
C LEU A 247 -2.58 -13.76 -1.97
N TRP A 248 -2.95 -12.56 -2.48
CA TRP A 248 -3.39 -12.40 -3.85
C TRP A 248 -2.26 -12.56 -4.86
N TYR A 249 -1.03 -12.18 -4.49
CA TYR A 249 0.14 -12.41 -5.32
C TYR A 249 0.44 -13.89 -5.52
N TYR A 250 0.36 -14.70 -4.46
CA TYR A 250 0.50 -16.14 -4.60
C TYR A 250 -0.63 -16.79 -5.40
N LYS A 251 -1.87 -16.31 -5.29
CA LYS A 251 -2.97 -16.75 -6.15
C LYS A 251 -2.66 -16.44 -7.63
N LEU A 252 -2.25 -15.22 -7.92
CA LEU A 252 -1.88 -14.82 -9.28
C LEU A 252 -0.76 -15.69 -9.86
N LEU A 253 0.31 -15.93 -9.10
CA LEU A 253 1.43 -16.78 -9.55
C LEU A 253 1.03 -18.24 -9.78
N LYS A 254 -0.05 -18.72 -9.16
CA LYS A 254 -0.64 -20.05 -9.38
C LYS A 254 -1.64 -20.08 -10.53
N GLY A 255 -1.87 -18.97 -11.21
CA GLY A 255 -2.78 -18.89 -12.34
C GLY A 255 -4.24 -18.54 -11.99
N HIS A 256 -4.56 -18.22 -10.75
CA HIS A 256 -5.91 -17.85 -10.29
C HIS A 256 -6.22 -16.37 -10.52
N PHE A 257 -5.98 -15.86 -11.73
CA PHE A 257 -6.34 -14.48 -12.08
C PHE A 257 -7.86 -14.30 -12.27
N ASP A 258 -8.58 -15.36 -12.56
CA ASP A 258 -10.03 -15.40 -12.62
C ASP A 258 -10.70 -14.90 -11.34
N GLU A 259 -10.18 -15.26 -10.17
CA GLU A 259 -10.68 -14.76 -8.88
C GLU A 259 -10.49 -13.23 -8.73
N VAL A 260 -9.37 -12.68 -9.23
CA VAL A 260 -9.15 -11.22 -9.28
C VAL A 260 -10.18 -10.55 -10.17
N LEU A 261 -10.46 -11.13 -11.35
CA LEU A 261 -11.46 -10.60 -12.28
C LEU A 261 -12.87 -10.64 -11.71
N GLU A 262 -13.24 -11.70 -11.01
CA GLU A 262 -14.53 -11.83 -10.34
C GLU A 262 -14.72 -10.72 -9.31
N TYR A 263 -13.74 -10.55 -8.42
CA TYR A 263 -13.76 -9.47 -7.44
C TYR A 263 -13.86 -8.08 -8.08
N CYS A 264 -13.09 -7.84 -9.17
CA CYS A 264 -13.13 -6.58 -9.90
C CYS A 264 -14.49 -6.32 -10.54
N ARG A 265 -15.17 -7.36 -11.06
CA ARG A 265 -16.51 -7.23 -11.66
C ARG A 265 -17.57 -6.91 -10.62
N GLU A 266 -17.54 -7.58 -9.50
CA GLU A 266 -18.50 -7.39 -8.41
C GLU A 266 -18.36 -6.01 -7.73
N ASN A 267 -17.12 -5.53 -7.58
CA ASN A 267 -16.81 -4.28 -6.87
C ASN A 267 -16.39 -3.15 -7.81
N SER A 268 -16.88 -3.15 -9.04
CA SER A 268 -16.51 -2.17 -10.05
C SER A 268 -17.19 -0.82 -9.86
N ALA A 269 -16.41 0.25 -9.85
CA ALA A 269 -16.90 1.62 -10.00
C ALA A 269 -17.12 2.01 -11.46
N THR A 270 -16.67 1.19 -12.43
CA THR A 270 -16.58 1.54 -13.85
C THR A 270 -17.62 0.80 -14.71
N LEU A 271 -17.87 -0.48 -14.46
CA LEU A 271 -18.78 -1.29 -15.27
C LEU A 271 -20.22 -0.76 -15.24
N LYS A 272 -20.95 -0.97 -16.33
CA LYS A 272 -22.32 -0.52 -16.58
C LYS A 272 -22.47 1.01 -16.57
N LYS A 273 -21.36 1.73 -16.76
CA LYS A 273 -21.35 3.20 -16.88
C LYS A 273 -20.89 3.61 -18.27
N ARG A 274 -21.41 4.75 -18.75
CA ARG A 274 -20.85 5.43 -19.92
C ARG A 274 -19.54 6.07 -19.55
N VAL A 275 -18.49 5.77 -20.30
CA VAL A 275 -17.13 6.20 -20.02
C VAL A 275 -16.46 6.73 -21.27
N ARG A 276 -15.45 7.59 -21.05
CA ARG A 276 -14.41 7.92 -22.05
C ARG A 276 -13.09 7.36 -21.56
N VAL A 277 -12.47 6.52 -22.36
CA VAL A 277 -11.12 6.01 -22.15
C VAL A 277 -10.15 6.87 -22.93
N HIS A 278 -9.33 7.64 -22.22
CA HIS A 278 -8.26 8.43 -22.83
C HIS A 278 -7.06 7.55 -23.11
N ASP A 279 -6.64 7.49 -24.37
CA ASP A 279 -5.54 6.67 -24.86
C ASP A 279 -4.72 7.48 -25.87
N PRO A 280 -3.38 7.43 -25.85
CA PRO A 280 -2.55 8.12 -26.85
C PRO A 280 -2.90 7.79 -28.31
N ALA A 281 -3.45 6.60 -28.56
CA ALA A 281 -3.92 6.20 -29.89
C ALA A 281 -5.33 6.71 -30.24
N GLY A 282 -5.93 7.54 -29.36
CA GLY A 282 -7.25 8.13 -29.54
C GLY A 282 -8.27 7.71 -28.47
N ASP A 283 -9.12 8.65 -28.09
CA ASP A 283 -10.16 8.45 -27.10
C ASP A 283 -11.24 7.48 -27.62
N VAL A 284 -11.77 6.66 -26.72
CA VAL A 284 -12.89 5.76 -26.97
C VAL A 284 -14.00 6.04 -25.99
N GLU A 285 -15.19 6.35 -26.52
CA GLU A 285 -16.42 6.50 -25.72
C GLU A 285 -17.38 5.32 -25.91
N GLY A 286 -18.08 4.99 -24.84
CA GLY A 286 -19.10 3.96 -24.84
C GLY A 286 -19.45 3.46 -23.45
N GLU A 287 -20.21 2.39 -23.37
CA GLU A 287 -20.54 1.70 -22.13
C GLU A 287 -19.45 0.69 -21.76
N ALA A 288 -18.95 0.74 -20.53
CA ALA A 288 -18.03 -0.28 -20.01
C ALA A 288 -18.83 -1.56 -19.68
N VAL A 289 -18.75 -2.56 -20.59
CA VAL A 289 -19.60 -3.77 -20.52
C VAL A 289 -18.93 -4.95 -19.83
N GLY A 290 -17.60 -4.94 -19.65
CA GLY A 290 -16.91 -6.06 -19.01
C GLY A 290 -15.42 -5.81 -18.80
N ILE A 291 -14.76 -6.74 -18.11
CA ILE A 291 -13.32 -6.88 -18.02
C ILE A 291 -12.98 -8.25 -18.60
N ASP A 292 -12.11 -8.26 -19.60
CA ASP A 292 -11.68 -9.46 -20.32
C ASP A 292 -10.71 -10.31 -19.47
N ILE A 293 -10.43 -11.53 -19.92
CA ILE A 293 -9.61 -12.53 -19.21
C ILE A 293 -8.17 -12.07 -18.94
N ASP A 294 -7.66 -11.09 -19.68
CA ASP A 294 -6.33 -10.50 -19.51
C ASP A 294 -6.35 -9.19 -18.68
N GLY A 295 -7.53 -8.78 -18.18
CA GLY A 295 -7.71 -7.57 -17.38
C GLY A 295 -8.04 -6.32 -18.20
N GLY A 296 -8.13 -6.42 -19.52
CA GLY A 296 -8.53 -5.34 -20.41
C GLY A 296 -10.01 -4.96 -20.25
N ILE A 297 -10.33 -3.66 -20.28
CA ILE A 297 -11.71 -3.21 -20.22
C ILE A 297 -12.38 -3.29 -21.61
N LEU A 298 -13.62 -3.77 -21.64
CA LEU A 298 -14.44 -3.88 -22.84
C LEU A 298 -15.43 -2.71 -22.90
N ILE A 299 -15.35 -1.92 -23.98
CA ILE A 299 -16.19 -0.75 -24.21
C ILE A 299 -17.08 -1.00 -25.41
N ARG A 300 -18.41 -0.98 -25.21
CA ARG A 300 -19.41 -1.00 -26.27
C ARG A 300 -19.67 0.42 -26.76
N ARG A 301 -19.35 0.67 -28.03
CA ARG A 301 -19.63 1.94 -28.71
C ARG A 301 -21.10 2.06 -29.07
N ASP A 302 -21.55 3.27 -29.41
CA ASP A 302 -22.93 3.52 -29.90
C ASP A 302 -23.23 2.79 -31.22
N SER A 303 -22.18 2.45 -32.00
CA SER A 303 -22.30 1.59 -33.19
C SER A 303 -22.57 0.12 -32.88
N GLY A 304 -22.55 -0.28 -31.60
CA GLY A 304 -22.65 -1.68 -31.16
C GLY A 304 -21.33 -2.42 -31.14
N SER A 305 -20.26 -1.88 -31.73
CA SER A 305 -18.94 -2.52 -31.73
C SER A 305 -18.32 -2.50 -30.33
N ILE A 306 -17.64 -3.61 -29.98
CA ILE A 306 -16.92 -3.73 -28.71
C ILE A 306 -15.43 -3.53 -28.96
N ILE A 307 -14.81 -2.62 -28.20
CA ILE A 307 -13.37 -2.37 -28.25
C ILE A 307 -12.78 -2.74 -26.90
N LYS A 308 -11.65 -3.46 -26.94
CA LYS A 308 -10.84 -3.75 -25.76
C LYS A 308 -9.71 -2.73 -25.61
N LYS A 309 -9.51 -2.24 -24.37
CA LYS A 309 -8.39 -1.39 -23.98
C LYS A 309 -7.63 -2.05 -22.82
N MET A 310 -6.32 -2.17 -22.96
CA MET A 310 -5.43 -2.73 -21.93
C MET A 310 -4.92 -1.66 -20.96
N ALA A 311 -4.89 -0.41 -21.39
CA ALA A 311 -4.48 0.75 -20.62
C ALA A 311 -5.35 1.94 -21.01
N GLY A 312 -5.28 2.99 -20.21
CA GLY A 312 -5.99 4.25 -20.46
C GLY A 312 -6.42 4.90 -19.13
N ASP A 313 -6.85 6.14 -19.21
CA ASP A 313 -7.44 6.86 -18.10
C ASP A 313 -8.95 6.99 -18.33
N ILE A 314 -9.74 6.60 -17.33
CA ILE A 314 -11.20 6.58 -17.48
C ILE A 314 -11.84 7.83 -16.88
N THR A 315 -12.65 8.52 -17.68
CA THR A 315 -13.60 9.52 -17.23
C THR A 315 -15.01 8.95 -17.32
N HIS A 316 -15.76 8.99 -16.22
CA HIS A 316 -17.19 8.65 -16.23
C HIS A 316 -17.96 9.83 -16.88
N LEU A 317 -18.75 9.53 -17.89
CA LEU A 317 -19.64 10.49 -18.52
C LEU A 317 -20.99 10.49 -17.78
N ARG A 318 -21.64 11.63 -17.76
CA ARG A 318 -22.99 11.79 -17.18
C ARG A 318 -24.06 11.30 -18.12
#